data_12cbc2df30f17f459c09ae64e876d7d8
#
_entry.id   12cbc2df30f17f459c09ae64e876d7d8
#
_cell.length_a   1.000
_cell.length_b   1.000
_cell.length_c   1.000
_cell.angle_alpha   90.00
_cell.angle_beta   90.00
_cell.angle_gamma   90.00
#
_symmetry.space_group_name_H-M   'P 1'
#
loop_
_entity.id
_entity.type
_entity.pdbx_description
1 polymer ?
#
loop_
_entity_poly.entity_id
_entity_poly.type
_entity_poly.pdbx_seq_one_letter_code
_entity_poly.pdbx_strand_id
1 'polypeptide(L)'
;MQVLDITGEFQRIRRSVAAFEQRTFRTPLDRLPDFVECLLTSDPPLACASAIVKQVVFTPKHLDALLTSHHLVLEYQVGRTIVAADGAESSALLKALLADWLDFFFETSPPRFVLFADHDEYTTLFAGVGTLRRRAGALKQKGFVEVSNYVRQL
;
A
#
# COMPACT_ATOMS: atom_id res chain seq x y z
N MET A 1 2.12 9.31 13.05
CA MET A 1 2.77 8.08 12.48
C MET A 1 3.56 7.35 13.57
N GLN A 2 3.63 6.02 13.52
CA GLN A 2 4.35 5.19 14.49
C GLN A 2 5.03 4.03 13.77
N VAL A 3 6.15 3.55 14.32
CA VAL A 3 6.82 2.31 13.87
C VAL A 3 6.71 1.29 14.99
N LEU A 4 6.16 0.12 14.68
CA LEU A 4 5.89 -0.95 15.63
C LEU A 4 6.65 -2.21 15.23
N ASP A 5 7.16 -2.94 16.22
CA ASP A 5 7.71 -4.27 16.04
C ASP A 5 6.63 -5.31 16.41
N ILE A 6 5.87 -5.74 15.42
CA ILE A 6 4.77 -6.68 15.61
C ILE A 6 5.13 -8.01 14.94
N THR A 7 5.52 -8.97 15.74
CA THR A 7 5.85 -10.32 15.25
C THR A 7 4.63 -10.98 14.61
N GLY A 8 4.79 -11.52 13.40
CA GLY A 8 3.75 -12.30 12.71
C GLY A 8 2.75 -11.51 11.88
N GLU A 9 2.83 -10.16 11.84
CA GLU A 9 1.92 -9.32 11.03
C GLU A 9 1.95 -9.68 9.54
N PHE A 10 3.13 -9.93 8.98
CA PHE A 10 3.26 -10.37 7.60
C PHE A 10 2.43 -11.65 7.32
N GLN A 11 2.52 -12.64 8.20
CA GLN A 11 1.77 -13.89 8.06
C GLN A 11 0.27 -13.69 8.28
N ARG A 12 -0.10 -12.76 9.18
CA ARG A 12 -1.51 -12.37 9.39
C ARG A 12 -2.11 -11.79 8.11
N ILE A 13 -1.45 -10.81 7.50
CA ILE A 13 -1.91 -10.17 6.26
C ILE A 13 -1.99 -11.21 5.14
N ARG A 14 -0.95 -12.00 4.94
CA ARG A 14 -0.90 -13.05 3.93
C ARG A 14 -2.08 -14.02 4.02
N ARG A 15 -2.42 -14.46 5.24
CA ARG A 15 -3.61 -15.32 5.45
C ARG A 15 -4.91 -14.58 5.16
N SER A 16 -4.99 -13.31 5.52
CA SER A 16 -6.23 -12.54 5.32
C SER A 16 -6.54 -12.28 3.85
N VAL A 17 -5.53 -12.08 3.01
CA VAL A 17 -5.73 -11.83 1.56
C VAL A 17 -6.11 -13.09 0.79
N ALA A 18 -5.88 -14.28 1.33
CA ALA A 18 -6.28 -15.53 0.70
C ALA A 18 -7.80 -15.66 0.47
N ALA A 19 -8.61 -14.93 1.25
CA ALA A 19 -10.07 -14.87 1.12
C ALA A 19 -10.56 -13.72 0.21
N PHE A 20 -9.66 -12.89 -0.33
CA PHE A 20 -10.00 -11.74 -1.16
C PHE A 20 -9.82 -12.04 -2.65
N GLU A 21 -10.57 -11.33 -3.47
CA GLU A 21 -10.25 -11.21 -4.89
C GLU A 21 -9.10 -10.24 -5.10
N GLN A 22 -8.45 -10.31 -6.25
CA GLN A 22 -7.32 -9.44 -6.56
C GLN A 22 -7.46 -8.77 -7.94
N ARG A 23 -6.89 -7.58 -8.07
CA ARG A 23 -6.70 -6.83 -9.31
C ARG A 23 -5.33 -6.17 -9.29
N THR A 24 -4.59 -6.27 -10.38
CA THR A 24 -3.24 -5.72 -10.50
C THR A 24 -3.21 -4.56 -11.50
N PHE A 25 -2.51 -3.51 -11.13
CA PHE A 25 -2.29 -2.33 -11.96
C PHE A 25 -0.79 -2.08 -12.11
N ARG A 26 -0.39 -1.48 -13.25
CA ARG A 26 0.93 -0.88 -13.33
C ARG A 26 1.01 0.29 -12.37
N THR A 27 2.10 0.37 -11.60
CA THR A 27 2.36 1.49 -10.70
C THR A 27 2.76 2.72 -11.52
N PRO A 28 1.94 3.79 -11.57
CA PRO A 28 2.21 4.94 -12.44
C PRO A 28 3.10 5.95 -11.73
N LEU A 29 4.42 5.82 -11.83
CA LEU A 29 5.39 6.66 -11.11
C LEU A 29 5.27 8.16 -11.46
N ASP A 30 4.90 8.47 -12.67
CA ASP A 30 4.65 9.83 -13.16
C ASP A 30 3.35 10.45 -12.62
N ARG A 31 2.43 9.62 -12.09
CA ARG A 31 1.10 10.01 -11.61
C ARG A 31 0.77 9.44 -10.23
N LEU A 32 1.77 9.20 -9.39
CA LEU A 32 1.57 8.65 -8.03
C LEU A 32 0.56 9.43 -7.17
N PRO A 33 0.53 10.78 -7.17
CA PRO A 33 -0.47 11.51 -6.38
C PRO A 33 -1.91 11.14 -6.76
N ASP A 34 -2.24 11.10 -8.04
CA ASP A 34 -3.58 10.76 -8.54
C ASP A 34 -3.93 9.29 -8.25
N PHE A 35 -2.95 8.41 -8.41
CA PHE A 35 -3.12 6.97 -8.15
C PHE A 35 -3.43 6.72 -6.68
N VAL A 36 -2.65 7.30 -5.78
CA VAL A 36 -2.85 7.17 -4.33
C VAL A 36 -4.17 7.80 -3.89
N GLU A 37 -4.54 8.96 -4.44
CA GLU A 37 -5.83 9.58 -4.18
C GLU A 37 -6.99 8.65 -4.56
N CYS A 38 -6.97 8.06 -5.76
CA CYS A 38 -7.97 7.09 -6.20
C CYS A 38 -8.05 5.86 -5.28
N LEU A 39 -6.91 5.40 -4.78
CA LEU A 39 -6.84 4.24 -3.89
C LEU A 39 -7.40 4.55 -2.51
N LEU A 40 -7.15 5.72 -1.95
CA LEU A 40 -7.45 6.05 -0.56
C LEU A 40 -8.75 6.83 -0.36
N THR A 41 -9.27 7.50 -1.40
CA THR A 41 -10.57 8.18 -1.32
C THR A 41 -11.67 7.21 -0.98
N SER A 42 -12.38 7.43 0.12
CA SER A 42 -13.45 6.57 0.60
C SER A 42 -14.52 7.34 1.36
N ASP A 43 -15.74 6.80 1.37
CA ASP A 43 -16.82 7.22 2.23
C ASP A 43 -17.29 5.99 3.04
N PRO A 44 -17.14 5.98 4.36
CA PRO A 44 -16.54 7.00 5.22
C PRO A 44 -15.02 7.19 4.96
N PRO A 45 -14.45 8.33 5.40
CA PRO A 45 -13.02 8.59 5.29
C PRO A 45 -12.17 7.50 5.95
N LEU A 46 -10.98 7.29 5.40
CA LEU A 46 -10.01 6.33 5.93
C LEU A 46 -9.60 6.73 7.36
N ALA A 47 -9.75 5.81 8.30
CA ALA A 47 -9.40 6.06 9.70
C ALA A 47 -7.90 5.89 9.96
N CYS A 48 -7.31 4.82 9.43
CA CYS A 48 -5.89 4.53 9.57
C CYS A 48 -5.41 3.58 8.49
N ALA A 49 -4.09 3.49 8.34
CA ALA A 49 -3.46 2.46 7.52
C ALA A 49 -2.19 1.94 8.20
N SER A 50 -1.77 0.74 7.81
CA SER A 50 -0.49 0.18 8.20
C SER A 50 0.26 -0.36 6.99
N ALA A 51 1.59 -0.25 7.02
CA ALA A 51 2.46 -0.80 6.01
C ALA A 51 3.51 -1.72 6.62
N ILE A 52 3.83 -2.81 5.92
CA ILE A 52 4.91 -3.73 6.29
C ILE A 52 5.85 -3.83 5.10
N VAL A 53 7.08 -3.37 5.29
CA VAL A 53 8.12 -3.49 4.27
C VAL A 53 8.63 -4.94 4.26
N LYS A 54 8.51 -5.59 3.10
CA LYS A 54 8.97 -6.96 2.88
C LYS A 54 10.42 -6.98 2.39
N GLN A 55 10.77 -6.06 1.49
CA GLN A 55 12.09 -6.00 0.90
C GLN A 55 12.45 -4.56 0.52
N VAL A 56 13.71 -4.21 0.71
CA VAL A 56 14.32 -2.95 0.29
C VAL A 56 15.35 -3.28 -0.79
N VAL A 57 15.10 -2.85 -2.02
CA VAL A 57 15.99 -3.09 -3.17
C VAL A 57 16.88 -1.88 -3.40
N PHE A 58 16.33 -0.68 -3.22
CA PHE A 58 17.02 0.60 -3.40
C PHE A 58 16.98 1.41 -2.11
N THR A 59 17.86 2.41 -1.98
CA THR A 59 17.84 3.33 -0.82
C THR A 59 16.51 4.09 -0.77
N PRO A 60 15.69 3.94 0.27
CA PRO A 60 14.33 4.49 0.34
C PRO A 60 14.33 5.94 0.80
N LYS A 61 14.69 6.85 -0.08
CA LYS A 61 14.88 8.29 0.20
C LYS A 61 13.60 8.99 0.64
N HIS A 62 12.45 8.65 0.01
CA HIS A 62 11.17 9.29 0.31
C HIS A 62 10.61 8.80 1.65
N LEU A 63 10.74 7.51 1.92
CA LEU A 63 10.33 6.93 3.20
C LEU A 63 11.19 7.46 4.34
N ASP A 64 12.51 7.54 4.16
CA ASP A 64 13.43 8.12 5.16
C ASP A 64 13.09 9.57 5.47
N ALA A 65 12.86 10.38 4.43
CA ALA A 65 12.48 11.79 4.62
C ALA A 65 11.14 11.91 5.36
N LEU A 66 10.15 11.07 5.01
CA LEU A 66 8.85 11.06 5.68
C LEU A 66 9.00 10.68 7.16
N LEU A 67 9.69 9.58 7.47
CA LEU A 67 9.88 9.13 8.85
C LEU A 67 10.66 10.14 9.68
N THR A 68 11.69 10.73 9.11
CA THR A 68 12.49 11.79 9.77
C THR A 68 11.62 13.00 10.12
N SER A 69 10.68 13.39 9.24
CA SER A 69 9.74 14.49 9.52
C SER A 69 8.80 14.21 10.70
N HIS A 70 8.60 12.94 11.03
CA HIS A 70 7.85 12.47 12.20
C HIS A 70 8.75 12.10 13.40
N HIS A 71 10.02 12.46 13.36
CA HIS A 71 11.03 12.10 14.39
C HIS A 71 11.18 10.59 14.59
N LEU A 72 10.96 9.82 13.54
CA LEU A 72 11.09 8.36 13.52
C LEU A 72 12.33 7.96 12.72
N VAL A 73 12.98 6.89 13.16
CA VAL A 73 14.08 6.26 12.43
C VAL A 73 13.65 4.84 12.08
N LEU A 74 13.66 4.50 10.81
CA LEU A 74 13.52 3.12 10.39
C LEU A 74 14.92 2.50 10.30
N GLU A 75 15.29 1.70 11.28
CA GLU A 75 16.29 0.67 11.02
C GLU A 75 15.61 -0.33 10.08
N TYR A 76 16.15 -0.51 8.87
CA TYR A 76 15.57 -1.33 7.79
C TYR A 76 15.49 -2.81 8.15
N GLN A 77 14.77 -3.13 9.20
CA GLN A 77 14.43 -4.49 9.50
C GLN A 77 13.15 -4.83 8.73
N VAL A 78 13.30 -5.69 7.74
CA VAL A 78 12.19 -6.38 7.08
C VAL A 78 11.23 -6.91 8.16
N GLY A 79 9.94 -6.55 8.02
CA GLY A 79 8.90 -7.01 8.95
C GLY A 79 8.43 -5.99 9.98
N ARG A 80 9.02 -4.79 10.08
CA ARG A 80 8.45 -3.72 10.92
C ARG A 80 7.19 -3.14 10.31
N THR A 81 6.24 -2.80 11.17
CA THR A 81 4.96 -2.20 10.80
C THR A 81 5.00 -0.69 11.01
N ILE A 82 4.73 0.06 9.95
CA ILE A 82 4.55 1.52 10.01
C ILE A 82 3.05 1.79 10.05
N VAL A 83 2.58 2.52 11.06
CA VAL A 83 1.16 2.86 11.23
C VAL A 83 0.96 4.35 10.98
N ALA A 84 0.06 4.66 10.06
CA ALA A 84 -0.45 6.00 9.77
C ALA A 84 -1.78 6.20 10.52
N ALA A 85 -1.91 7.30 11.24
CA ALA A 85 -3.02 7.54 12.15
C ALA A 85 -4.26 8.16 11.47
N ASP A 86 -4.12 8.69 10.26
CA ASP A 86 -5.19 9.33 9.50
C ASP A 86 -4.99 9.22 7.99
N GLY A 87 -5.91 9.79 7.22
CA GLY A 87 -5.87 9.75 5.76
C GLY A 87 -4.70 10.51 5.14
N ALA A 88 -4.25 11.60 5.76
CA ALA A 88 -3.13 12.42 5.26
C ALA A 88 -1.81 11.67 5.43
N GLU A 89 -1.56 11.12 6.62
CA GLU A 89 -0.40 10.26 6.89
C GLU A 89 -0.43 9.00 6.02
N SER A 90 -1.61 8.37 5.83
CA SER A 90 -1.77 7.19 4.97
C SER A 90 -1.40 7.48 3.52
N SER A 91 -1.82 8.65 3.01
CA SER A 91 -1.49 9.10 1.66
C SER A 91 0.01 9.37 1.51
N ALA A 92 0.62 10.06 2.47
CA ALA A 92 2.05 10.35 2.47
C ALA A 92 2.88 9.04 2.52
N LEU A 93 2.50 8.12 3.40
CA LEU A 93 3.17 6.83 3.55
C LEU A 93 3.09 5.99 2.26
N LEU A 94 1.90 5.84 1.67
CA LEU A 94 1.75 5.05 0.45
C LEU A 94 2.52 5.67 -0.71
N LYS A 95 2.53 7.01 -0.86
CA LYS A 95 3.32 7.69 -1.89
C LYS A 95 4.82 7.43 -1.72
N ALA A 96 5.34 7.55 -0.49
CA ALA A 96 6.76 7.33 -0.21
C ALA A 96 7.18 5.89 -0.54
N LEU A 97 6.39 4.91 -0.10
CA LEU A 97 6.67 3.48 -0.34
C LEU A 97 6.69 3.14 -1.84
N LEU A 98 5.72 3.66 -2.61
CA LEU A 98 5.66 3.45 -4.05
C LEU A 98 6.78 4.19 -4.80
N ALA A 99 7.11 5.41 -4.39
CA ALA A 99 8.18 6.21 -5.00
C ALA A 99 9.58 5.60 -4.80
N ASP A 100 9.77 4.87 -3.71
CA ASP A 100 11.03 4.21 -3.38
C ASP A 100 11.12 2.76 -3.91
N TRP A 101 10.12 2.28 -4.66
CA TRP A 101 10.11 0.94 -5.26
C TRP A 101 10.31 -0.17 -4.24
N LEU A 102 9.68 -0.03 -3.08
CA LEU A 102 9.74 -1.04 -2.03
C LEU A 102 8.78 -2.19 -2.31
N ASP A 103 9.16 -3.39 -1.89
CA ASP A 103 8.21 -4.49 -1.75
C ASP A 103 7.52 -4.35 -0.39
N PHE A 104 6.21 -4.13 -0.40
CA PHE A 104 5.47 -3.91 0.85
C PHE A 104 4.02 -4.34 0.76
N PHE A 105 3.45 -4.65 1.93
CA PHE A 105 2.01 -4.65 2.13
C PHE A 105 1.54 -3.33 2.72
N PHE A 106 0.37 -2.89 2.30
CA PHE A 106 -0.31 -1.74 2.85
C PHE A 106 -1.77 -2.10 3.11
N GLU A 107 -2.20 -2.07 4.36
CA GLU A 107 -3.56 -2.41 4.79
C GLU A 107 -4.29 -1.18 5.30
N THR A 108 -5.56 -1.02 4.92
CA THR A 108 -6.41 0.07 5.35
C THR A 108 -7.57 -0.42 6.22
N SER A 109 -8.08 0.44 7.11
CA SER A 109 -9.28 0.15 7.89
C SER A 109 -9.97 1.43 8.34
N PRO A 110 -11.33 1.48 8.35
CA PRO A 110 -12.22 1.04 7.29
C PRO A 110 -12.15 1.97 6.06
N PRO A 111 -12.51 1.55 4.88
CA PRO A 111 -12.83 0.19 4.46
C PRO A 111 -11.58 -0.68 4.34
N ARG A 112 -11.71 -1.97 4.66
CA ARG A 112 -10.57 -2.87 4.62
C ARG A 112 -10.24 -3.28 3.19
N PHE A 113 -9.05 -2.97 2.76
CA PHE A 113 -8.39 -3.57 1.62
C PHE A 113 -6.88 -3.67 1.88
N VAL A 114 -6.21 -4.51 1.13
CA VAL A 114 -4.77 -4.68 1.20
C VAL A 114 -4.18 -4.39 -0.16
N LEU A 115 -3.06 -3.68 -0.19
CA LEU A 115 -2.20 -3.54 -1.35
C LEU A 115 -0.94 -4.38 -1.12
N PHE A 116 -0.45 -4.99 -2.20
CA PHE A 116 0.93 -5.42 -2.31
C PHE A 116 1.54 -4.74 -3.52
N ALA A 117 2.61 -3.98 -3.32
CA ALA A 117 3.42 -3.44 -4.39
C ALA A 117 4.81 -4.05 -4.36
N ASP A 118 5.44 -4.13 -5.52
CA ASP A 118 6.79 -4.62 -5.69
C ASP A 118 7.62 -3.67 -6.55
N HIS A 119 8.93 -3.91 -6.56
CA HIS A 119 9.89 -3.16 -7.36
C HIS A 119 9.80 -3.43 -8.87
N ASP A 120 8.94 -4.39 -9.31
CA ASP A 120 8.67 -4.70 -10.72
C ASP A 120 7.52 -3.87 -11.33
N GLU A 121 7.18 -2.74 -10.71
CA GLU A 121 6.15 -1.79 -11.16
C GLU A 121 4.70 -2.30 -11.08
N TYR A 122 4.41 -3.26 -10.22
CA TYR A 122 3.05 -3.78 -10.05
C TYR A 122 2.48 -3.49 -8.67
N THR A 123 1.28 -2.94 -8.66
CA THR A 123 0.46 -2.78 -7.44
C THR A 123 -0.78 -3.66 -7.54
N THR A 124 -0.89 -4.64 -6.64
CA THR A 124 -2.02 -5.56 -6.57
C THR A 124 -2.94 -5.18 -5.41
N LEU A 125 -4.22 -4.97 -5.69
CA LEU A 125 -5.27 -4.74 -4.70
C LEU A 125 -5.93 -6.07 -4.33
N PHE A 126 -6.13 -6.27 -3.03
CA PHE A 126 -6.87 -7.39 -2.47
C PHE A 126 -8.03 -6.85 -1.63
N ALA A 127 -9.25 -7.23 -1.96
CA ALA A 127 -10.44 -6.82 -1.21
C ALA A 127 -11.62 -7.74 -1.50
N GLY A 128 -12.69 -7.57 -0.73
CA GLY A 128 -13.98 -8.16 -1.08
C GLY A 128 -14.52 -7.58 -2.40
N VAL A 129 -15.31 -8.37 -3.13
CA VAL A 129 -15.78 -8.10 -4.50
C VAL A 129 -16.30 -6.67 -4.72
N GLY A 130 -17.13 -6.16 -3.80
CA GLY A 130 -17.72 -4.82 -3.93
C GLY A 130 -16.71 -3.69 -3.83
N THR A 131 -15.80 -3.78 -2.87
CA THR A 131 -14.72 -2.80 -2.66
C THR A 131 -13.73 -2.84 -3.81
N LEU A 132 -13.33 -4.05 -4.24
CA LEU A 132 -12.41 -4.22 -5.35
C LEU A 132 -12.97 -3.65 -6.66
N ARG A 133 -14.24 -3.94 -6.97
CA ARG A 133 -14.90 -3.42 -8.17
C ARG A 133 -14.94 -1.89 -8.19
N ARG A 134 -15.31 -1.23 -7.08
CA ARG A 134 -15.33 0.23 -7.00
C ARG A 134 -13.94 0.84 -7.22
N ARG A 135 -12.93 0.33 -6.52
CA ARG A 135 -11.56 0.84 -6.59
C ARG A 135 -10.94 0.63 -7.97
N ALA A 136 -11.03 -0.58 -8.49
CA ALA A 136 -10.55 -0.89 -9.83
C ALA A 136 -11.29 -0.07 -10.90
N GLY A 137 -12.60 0.14 -10.75
CA GLY A 137 -13.38 1.00 -11.62
C GLY A 137 -12.90 2.45 -11.61
N ALA A 138 -12.68 3.03 -10.42
CA ALA A 138 -12.16 4.40 -10.28
C ALA A 138 -10.78 4.57 -10.91
N LEU A 139 -9.87 3.61 -10.68
CA LEU A 139 -8.54 3.62 -11.31
C LEU A 139 -8.63 3.58 -12.84
N LYS A 140 -9.47 2.71 -13.39
CA LYS A 140 -9.67 2.59 -14.85
C LYS A 140 -10.26 3.87 -15.46
N GLN A 141 -11.23 4.51 -14.79
CA GLN A 141 -11.81 5.78 -15.22
C GLN A 141 -10.79 6.91 -15.27
N LYS A 142 -9.78 6.89 -14.39
CA LYS A 142 -8.65 7.82 -14.39
C LYS A 142 -7.54 7.43 -15.39
N GLY A 143 -7.72 6.35 -16.15
CA GLY A 143 -6.79 5.90 -17.19
C GLY A 143 -5.61 5.08 -16.68
N PHE A 144 -5.67 4.54 -15.45
CA PHE A 144 -4.63 3.63 -14.96
C PHE A 144 -4.78 2.25 -15.59
N VAL A 145 -3.63 1.61 -15.87
CA VAL A 145 -3.55 0.38 -16.66
C VAL A 145 -3.69 -0.85 -15.77
N GLU A 146 -4.79 -1.57 -15.94
CA GLU A 146 -4.97 -2.89 -15.31
C GLU A 146 -4.21 -3.97 -16.08
N VAL A 147 -3.53 -4.86 -15.35
CA VAL A 147 -2.82 -6.03 -15.90
C VAL A 147 -3.70 -7.26 -15.69
N SER A 148 -4.63 -7.49 -16.60
CA SER A 148 -5.73 -8.44 -16.44
C SER A 148 -5.32 -9.92 -16.33
N ASN A 149 -4.14 -10.28 -16.88
CA ASN A 149 -3.66 -11.67 -16.88
C ASN A 149 -2.62 -11.95 -15.78
N TYR A 150 -2.48 -11.03 -14.81
CA TYR A 150 -1.53 -11.17 -13.73
C TYR A 150 -2.23 -11.60 -12.44
N VAL A 151 -1.79 -12.71 -11.88
CA VAL A 151 -2.23 -13.21 -10.57
C VAL A 151 -1.03 -13.23 -9.63
N ARG A 152 -1.08 -12.38 -8.60
CA ARG A 152 -0.05 -12.32 -7.57
C ARG A 152 -0.04 -13.61 -6.73
N GLN A 153 1.11 -14.27 -6.67
CA GLN A 153 1.39 -15.36 -5.72
C GLN A 153 2.07 -14.75 -4.49
N LEU A 154 1.53 -14.94 -3.28
CA LEU A 154 2.03 -14.38 -2.02
C LEU A 154 2.60 -15.44 -1.09
#